data_07d67fcc64e8e3dc782a6a651be08e39
#
_entry.id   07d67fcc64e8e3dc782a6a651be08e39
#
_cell.length_a   1.000
_cell.length_b   1.000
_cell.length_c   1.000
_cell.angle_alpha   90.00
_cell.angle_beta   90.00
_cell.angle_gamma   90.00
#
_symmetry.space_group_name_H-M   'P 1'
#
loop_
_entity.id
_entity.type
_entity.pdbx_description
1 polymer ?
#
loop_
_entity_poly.entity_id
_entity_poly.type
_entity_poly.pdbx_seq_one_letter_code
_entity_poly.pdbx_strand_id
1 'polypeptide(L)'
;MCSITFYAYFSQEAVKIPAYAKESYPMSWYQTQIKAWERVIALDPTDENAWYNYYSANRIVIFHDEHQQPSLREKDTRLIDLVKNMGEKIPNTYTYNFCKWQLGGNNMAYYSYLEKAIAIDSNRIEHIDYMINIGELQRMPLQRDMYSLKKIQTGQMSAGMMYYNYNVLIGLEKNALLLTCGDNDTYPAWALQAKGIRKDVKVINLYLLQIKDYRNKIFAELGLKDVDVSDEAWADFFKHKLFPQLLANKQQYPIYIALTCMSNQSLVESIQQDLYLVGLTYAYKKESFDNIAVLKKNIEQLFALDYLDRPFYEEISSSWVKQINRNYIVPMIKLYQHYTDAGDLQKSAWIKEKLILVSKGTEDEETVLKYLN
;
A
#
# COMPACT_ATOMS: atom_id res chain seq x y z
N MET A 1 -30.85 10.70 53.40
CA MET A 1 -29.82 9.83 52.80
C MET A 1 -29.63 10.27 51.32
N CYS A 2 -28.58 11.01 51.06
CA CYS A 2 -28.23 11.43 49.69
C CYS A 2 -27.33 10.35 49.07
N SER A 3 -27.86 9.60 48.10
CA SER A 3 -27.05 8.64 47.34
C SER A 3 -26.17 9.41 46.34
N ILE A 4 -24.87 9.50 46.64
CA ILE A 4 -23.86 9.98 45.68
C ILE A 4 -23.56 8.81 44.75
N THR A 5 -24.14 8.82 43.57
CA THR A 5 -23.79 7.88 42.50
C THR A 5 -22.44 8.31 41.93
N PHE A 6 -21.37 7.62 42.32
CA PHE A 6 -20.07 7.73 41.67
C PHE A 6 -20.21 7.12 40.27
N TYR A 7 -20.35 7.95 39.26
CA TYR A 7 -20.04 7.56 37.89
C TYR A 7 -18.52 7.40 37.78
N ALA A 8 -18.06 6.16 37.91
CA ALA A 8 -16.70 5.82 37.53
C ALA A 8 -16.59 6.05 36.00
N TYR A 9 -16.11 7.22 35.62
CA TYR A 9 -15.58 7.43 34.28
C TYR A 9 -14.36 6.51 34.16
N PHE A 10 -14.54 5.36 33.52
CA PHE A 10 -13.43 4.58 32.98
C PHE A 10 -12.74 5.50 31.96
N SER A 11 -11.69 6.19 32.39
CA SER A 11 -10.82 6.91 31.48
C SER A 11 -10.12 5.85 30.62
N GLN A 12 -10.53 5.75 29.35
CA GLN A 12 -9.88 4.82 28.45
C GLN A 12 -8.38 5.16 28.39
N GLU A 13 -7.54 4.14 28.56
CA GLU A 13 -6.10 4.26 28.56
C GLU A 13 -5.59 4.76 27.21
N ALA A 14 -4.56 5.58 27.21
CA ALA A 14 -3.89 6.05 26.01
C ALA A 14 -3.07 4.90 25.39
N VAL A 15 -3.45 4.48 24.20
CA VAL A 15 -2.84 3.37 23.47
C VAL A 15 -2.09 3.90 22.25
N LYS A 16 -0.90 3.33 21.96
CA LYS A 16 -0.10 3.69 20.79
C LYS A 16 -0.93 3.60 19.52
N ILE A 17 -0.87 4.65 18.70
CA ILE A 17 -1.56 4.71 17.40
C ILE A 17 -0.71 4.01 16.34
N PRO A 18 -1.18 2.89 15.77
CA PRO A 18 -0.47 2.24 14.69
C PRO A 18 -0.57 3.06 13.40
N ALA A 19 0.37 2.84 12.47
CA ALA A 19 0.24 3.39 11.14
C ALA A 19 -1.02 2.82 10.45
N TYR A 20 -1.84 3.66 9.86
CA TYR A 20 -3.14 3.27 9.29
C TYR A 20 -3.01 2.17 8.22
N ALA A 21 -1.93 2.20 7.43
CA ALA A 21 -1.64 1.16 6.43
C ALA A 21 -1.25 -0.21 7.03
N LYS A 22 -0.96 -0.29 8.34
CA LYS A 22 -0.66 -1.56 9.03
C LYS A 22 -1.89 -2.12 9.73
N GLU A 23 -2.60 -1.26 10.42
CA GLU A 23 -3.79 -1.65 11.18
C GLU A 23 -4.75 -0.46 11.26
N SER A 24 -6.03 -0.73 11.01
CA SER A 24 -7.08 0.29 11.08
C SER A 24 -8.14 -0.09 12.10
N TYR A 25 -8.64 0.93 12.79
CA TYR A 25 -9.70 0.83 13.79
C TYR A 25 -10.90 1.70 13.37
N PRO A 26 -12.08 1.51 13.97
CA PRO A 26 -13.22 2.42 13.76
C PRO A 26 -12.86 3.87 14.13
N MET A 27 -13.42 4.86 13.43
CA MET A 27 -13.13 6.28 13.68
C MET A 27 -13.42 6.71 15.13
N SER A 28 -14.45 6.12 15.76
CA SER A 28 -14.76 6.34 17.17
C SER A 28 -13.62 5.96 18.12
N TRP A 29 -12.84 4.93 17.79
CA TRP A 29 -11.66 4.55 18.54
C TRP A 29 -10.59 5.65 18.48
N TYR A 30 -10.28 6.17 17.28
CA TYR A 30 -9.31 7.27 17.14
C TYR A 30 -9.76 8.52 17.86
N GLN A 31 -11.04 8.88 17.80
CA GLN A 31 -11.62 10.01 18.54
C GLN A 31 -11.46 9.84 20.06
N THR A 32 -11.58 8.61 20.56
CA THR A 32 -11.36 8.30 21.98
C THR A 32 -9.87 8.41 22.34
N GLN A 33 -8.98 7.93 21.46
CA GLN A 33 -7.54 8.05 21.66
C GLN A 33 -7.05 9.51 21.62
N ILE A 34 -7.62 10.35 20.79
CA ILE A 34 -7.36 11.80 20.81
C ILE A 34 -7.55 12.37 22.21
N LYS A 35 -8.71 12.09 22.84
CA LYS A 35 -9.00 12.57 24.20
C LYS A 35 -8.08 11.95 25.27
N ALA A 36 -7.67 10.70 25.09
CA ALA A 36 -6.76 10.03 26.01
C ALA A 36 -5.35 10.65 25.95
N TRP A 37 -4.79 10.83 24.76
CA TRP A 37 -3.48 11.43 24.57
C TRP A 37 -3.43 12.92 24.93
N GLU A 38 -4.51 13.68 24.69
CA GLU A 38 -4.64 15.07 25.14
C GLU A 38 -4.48 15.19 26.67
N ARG A 39 -5.05 14.25 27.44
CA ARG A 39 -4.87 14.21 28.90
C ARG A 39 -3.43 13.91 29.30
N VAL A 40 -2.74 13.02 28.58
CA VAL A 40 -1.32 12.74 28.85
C VAL A 40 -0.48 13.98 28.62
N ILE A 41 -0.70 14.70 27.50
CA ILE A 41 0.00 15.96 27.20
C ILE A 41 -0.29 17.04 28.26
N ALA A 42 -1.53 17.09 28.77
CA ALA A 42 -1.86 18.06 29.83
C ALA A 42 -1.12 17.79 31.13
N LEU A 43 -0.79 16.52 31.44
CA LEU A 43 0.01 16.12 32.60
C LEU A 43 1.51 16.33 32.37
N ASP A 44 2.01 15.98 31.20
CA ASP A 44 3.41 16.21 30.80
C ASP A 44 3.48 16.79 29.38
N PRO A 45 3.55 18.12 29.25
CA PRO A 45 3.67 18.78 27.94
C PRO A 45 5.00 18.51 27.22
N THR A 46 5.96 17.83 27.84
CA THR A 46 7.26 17.51 27.23
C THR A 46 7.34 16.08 26.71
N ASP A 47 6.31 15.26 26.90
CA ASP A 47 6.24 13.88 26.42
C ASP A 47 6.12 13.84 24.87
N GLU A 48 7.23 13.58 24.20
CA GLU A 48 7.28 13.43 22.74
C GLU A 48 6.38 12.31 22.22
N ASN A 49 6.26 11.21 22.97
CA ASN A 49 5.43 10.06 22.55
C ASN A 49 3.94 10.42 22.60
N ALA A 50 3.53 11.16 23.63
CA ALA A 50 2.15 11.65 23.73
C ALA A 50 1.81 12.58 22.56
N TRP A 51 2.69 13.53 22.23
CA TRP A 51 2.49 14.41 21.08
C TRP A 51 2.42 13.67 19.77
N TYR A 52 3.28 12.67 19.56
CA TYR A 52 3.27 11.88 18.32
C TYR A 52 1.95 11.11 18.15
N ASN A 53 1.49 10.43 19.19
CA ASN A 53 0.24 9.66 19.14
C ASN A 53 -0.99 10.57 19.00
N TYR A 54 -1.00 11.70 19.69
CA TYR A 54 -2.05 12.72 19.56
C TYR A 54 -2.14 13.26 18.15
N TYR A 55 -1.00 13.62 17.54
CA TYR A 55 -0.93 14.05 16.16
C TYR A 55 -1.40 12.96 15.19
N SER A 56 -0.94 11.72 15.37
CA SER A 56 -1.26 10.60 14.50
C SER A 56 -2.76 10.27 14.51
N ALA A 57 -3.39 10.25 15.69
CA ALA A 57 -4.84 10.03 15.80
C ALA A 57 -5.64 11.15 15.11
N ASN A 58 -5.29 12.42 15.34
CA ASN A 58 -5.93 13.57 14.67
C ASN A 58 -5.78 13.50 13.15
N ARG A 59 -4.56 13.16 12.68
CA ARG A 59 -4.29 13.03 11.25
C ARG A 59 -5.14 11.93 10.61
N ILE A 60 -5.28 10.78 11.25
CA ILE A 60 -6.12 9.69 10.75
C ILE A 60 -7.58 10.13 10.64
N VAL A 61 -8.13 10.75 11.68
CA VAL A 61 -9.52 11.24 11.66
C VAL A 61 -9.73 12.25 10.54
N ILE A 62 -8.79 13.19 10.34
CA ILE A 62 -8.94 14.22 9.29
C ILE A 62 -8.89 13.63 7.88
N PHE A 63 -8.03 12.65 7.63
CA PHE A 63 -7.81 12.14 6.27
C PHE A 63 -8.65 10.91 5.91
N HIS A 64 -9.14 10.13 6.88
CA HIS A 64 -9.82 8.86 6.65
C HIS A 64 -11.26 8.80 7.17
N ASP A 65 -11.79 9.87 7.78
CA ASP A 65 -13.21 9.91 8.15
C ASP A 65 -14.06 10.10 6.88
N GLU A 66 -14.78 9.05 6.50
CA GLU A 66 -15.63 9.02 5.31
C GLU A 66 -16.82 10.01 5.40
N HIS A 67 -17.22 10.39 6.62
CA HIS A 67 -18.27 11.37 6.86
C HIS A 67 -17.80 12.82 6.66
N GLN A 68 -16.50 13.05 6.53
CA GLN A 68 -15.95 14.37 6.32
C GLN A 68 -15.82 14.69 4.83
N GLN A 69 -16.51 15.72 4.36
CA GLN A 69 -16.41 16.17 2.97
C GLN A 69 -14.99 16.61 2.62
N PRO A 70 -14.45 16.26 1.43
CA PRO A 70 -13.10 16.64 0.99
C PRO A 70 -12.82 18.16 1.11
N SER A 71 -13.80 19.00 0.77
CA SER A 71 -13.70 20.46 0.87
C SER A 71 -13.54 20.99 2.30
N LEU A 72 -13.93 20.22 3.32
CA LEU A 72 -13.72 20.56 4.73
C LEU A 72 -12.32 20.17 5.21
N ARG A 73 -11.71 19.13 4.62
CA ARG A 73 -10.34 18.69 4.95
C ARG A 73 -9.31 19.74 4.58
N GLU A 74 -9.46 20.40 3.43
CA GLU A 74 -8.55 21.47 2.97
C GLU A 74 -8.58 22.72 3.87
N LYS A 75 -9.69 22.93 4.59
CA LYS A 75 -9.88 24.06 5.51
C LYS A 75 -9.57 23.70 6.97
N ASP A 76 -9.22 22.45 7.23
CA ASP A 76 -8.98 21.98 8.60
C ASP A 76 -7.60 22.43 9.09
N THR A 77 -7.58 23.38 10.01
CA THR A 77 -6.35 23.93 10.60
C THR A 77 -5.85 23.14 11.82
N ARG A 78 -6.60 22.13 12.29
CA ARG A 78 -6.28 21.40 13.54
C ARG A 78 -4.84 20.89 13.59
N LEU A 79 -4.33 20.28 12.51
CA LEU A 79 -2.95 19.79 12.50
C LEU A 79 -1.93 20.94 12.51
N ILE A 80 -2.23 22.04 11.87
CA ILE A 80 -1.37 23.23 11.85
C ILE A 80 -1.24 23.79 13.28
N ASP A 81 -2.37 23.97 13.95
CA ASP A 81 -2.43 24.51 15.32
C ASP A 81 -1.76 23.53 16.31
N LEU A 82 -1.99 22.22 16.14
CA LEU A 82 -1.36 21.20 16.94
C LEU A 82 0.17 21.23 16.82
N VAL A 83 0.71 21.26 15.60
CA VAL A 83 2.17 21.30 15.39
C VAL A 83 2.76 22.63 15.84
N LYS A 84 2.02 23.75 15.74
CA LYS A 84 2.43 25.01 16.33
C LYS A 84 2.58 24.90 17.85
N ASN A 85 1.56 24.39 18.54
CA ASN A 85 1.61 24.17 19.98
C ASN A 85 2.74 23.21 20.40
N MET A 86 2.94 22.12 19.62
CA MET A 86 4.06 21.20 19.80
C MET A 86 5.40 21.91 19.72
N GLY A 87 5.56 22.83 18.74
CA GLY A 87 6.78 23.61 18.57
C GLY A 87 7.08 24.57 19.75
N GLU A 88 6.06 24.99 20.50
CA GLU A 88 6.24 25.79 21.73
C GLU A 88 6.72 24.96 22.92
N LYS A 89 6.38 23.65 22.95
CA LYS A 89 6.66 22.74 24.07
C LYS A 89 7.90 21.90 23.85
N ILE A 90 8.08 21.35 22.63
CA ILE A 90 9.15 20.39 22.31
C ILE A 90 9.88 20.76 21.00
N PRO A 91 10.37 22.01 20.80
CA PRO A 91 10.85 22.53 19.50
C PRO A 91 12.06 21.78 18.90
N ASN A 92 12.91 21.19 19.76
CA ASN A 92 14.17 20.57 19.37
C ASN A 92 14.11 19.04 19.39
N THR A 93 12.92 18.46 19.18
CA THR A 93 12.71 17.02 19.24
C THR A 93 12.54 16.39 17.85
N TYR A 94 12.75 15.08 17.78
CA TYR A 94 12.43 14.29 16.59
C TYR A 94 10.96 14.50 16.19
N THR A 95 10.06 14.33 17.16
CA THR A 95 8.61 14.36 16.93
C THR A 95 8.14 15.67 16.35
N TYR A 96 8.57 16.83 16.88
CA TYR A 96 8.21 18.12 16.30
C TYR A 96 8.67 18.26 14.86
N ASN A 97 9.95 17.97 14.59
CA ASN A 97 10.52 18.11 13.25
C ASN A 97 9.85 17.14 12.27
N PHE A 98 9.58 15.91 12.70
CA PHE A 98 8.90 14.92 11.86
C PHE A 98 7.44 15.33 11.54
N CYS A 99 6.66 15.75 12.54
CA CYS A 99 5.30 16.24 12.30
C CYS A 99 5.26 17.49 11.42
N LYS A 100 6.26 18.37 11.56
CA LYS A 100 6.41 19.55 10.69
C LYS A 100 6.66 19.17 9.23
N TRP A 101 7.49 18.13 8.98
CA TRP A 101 7.64 17.53 7.67
C TRP A 101 6.32 17.00 7.13
N GLN A 102 5.60 16.22 7.94
CA GLN A 102 4.32 15.64 7.54
C GLN A 102 3.25 16.67 7.15
N LEU A 103 3.22 17.83 7.82
CA LEU A 103 2.35 18.95 7.44
C LEU A 103 2.64 19.48 6.05
N GLY A 104 3.89 19.45 5.62
CA GLY A 104 4.29 19.87 4.27
C GLY A 104 3.86 18.89 3.18
N GLY A 105 3.32 17.71 3.53
CA GLY A 105 3.07 16.63 2.60
C GLY A 105 4.38 16.19 1.93
N ASN A 106 4.37 15.98 0.62
CA ASN A 106 5.58 15.65 -0.14
C ASN A 106 6.33 16.89 -0.66
N ASN A 107 6.08 18.06 -0.10
CA ASN A 107 6.74 19.30 -0.52
C ASN A 107 8.18 19.34 0.01
N MET A 108 9.15 19.28 -0.89
CA MET A 108 10.57 19.30 -0.58
C MET A 108 11.04 20.58 0.13
N ALA A 109 10.26 21.66 0.14
CA ALA A 109 10.56 22.86 0.95
C ALA A 109 10.59 22.56 2.46
N TYR A 110 9.91 21.49 2.90
CA TYR A 110 9.91 21.01 4.29
C TYR A 110 10.97 19.94 4.56
N TYR A 111 11.73 19.49 3.57
CA TYR A 111 12.67 18.38 3.69
C TYR A 111 13.71 18.57 4.80
N SER A 112 14.16 19.80 5.02
CA SER A 112 15.09 20.12 6.11
C SER A 112 14.57 19.76 7.51
N TYR A 113 13.26 19.69 7.72
CA TYR A 113 12.69 19.22 8.99
C TYR A 113 12.82 17.69 9.12
N LEU A 114 12.65 16.95 8.02
CA LEU A 114 12.88 15.49 8.05
C LEU A 114 14.36 15.17 8.32
N GLU A 115 15.30 15.91 7.69
CA GLU A 115 16.73 15.76 7.94
C GLU A 115 17.08 16.05 9.41
N LYS A 116 16.52 17.12 9.99
CA LYS A 116 16.69 17.43 11.42
C LYS A 116 16.15 16.33 12.32
N ALA A 117 14.95 15.80 12.03
CA ALA A 117 14.38 14.69 12.79
C ALA A 117 15.32 13.48 12.77
N ILE A 118 15.78 13.05 11.61
CA ILE A 118 16.69 11.91 11.45
C ILE A 118 18.03 12.16 12.15
N ALA A 119 18.56 13.41 12.11
CA ALA A 119 19.79 13.78 12.80
C ALA A 119 19.67 13.71 14.33
N ILE A 120 18.46 13.99 14.88
CA ILE A 120 18.19 13.89 16.32
C ILE A 120 18.10 12.41 16.74
N ASP A 121 17.35 11.60 16.01
CA ASP A 121 17.26 10.15 16.29
C ASP A 121 17.03 9.34 15.03
N SER A 122 18.10 8.78 14.50
CA SER A 122 18.09 7.94 13.30
C SER A 122 17.55 6.51 13.56
N ASN A 123 17.32 6.10 14.80
CA ASN A 123 16.80 4.78 15.15
C ASN A 123 15.27 4.74 15.12
N ARG A 124 14.63 5.89 15.13
CA ARG A 124 13.18 5.98 14.96
C ARG A 124 12.77 5.36 13.61
N ILE A 125 11.54 4.86 13.56
CA ILE A 125 11.03 4.10 12.38
C ILE A 125 10.10 4.94 11.50
N GLU A 126 9.55 6.00 12.02
CA GLU A 126 8.48 6.79 11.40
C GLU A 126 8.92 7.47 10.10
N HIS A 127 10.21 7.77 9.96
CA HIS A 127 10.76 8.40 8.75
C HIS A 127 11.06 7.42 7.61
N ILE A 128 11.05 6.10 7.87
CA ILE A 128 11.52 5.08 6.91
C ILE A 128 10.74 5.15 5.59
N ASP A 129 9.40 5.18 5.66
CA ASP A 129 8.54 5.19 4.48
C ASP A 129 8.73 6.47 3.64
N TYR A 130 8.93 7.62 4.31
CA TYR A 130 9.22 8.87 3.62
C TYR A 130 10.56 8.82 2.89
N MET A 131 11.58 8.21 3.49
CA MET A 131 12.89 8.05 2.86
C MET A 131 12.88 7.07 1.68
N ILE A 132 12.03 6.03 1.72
CA ILE A 132 11.77 5.14 0.57
C ILE A 132 11.14 5.97 -0.55
N ASN A 133 10.07 6.72 -0.25
CA ASN A 133 9.37 7.55 -1.24
C ASN A 133 10.26 8.61 -1.85
N ILE A 134 11.04 9.34 -1.03
CA ILE A 134 11.98 10.35 -1.53
C ILE A 134 13.01 9.68 -2.44
N GLY A 135 13.55 8.52 -2.05
CA GLY A 135 14.47 7.73 -2.87
C GLY A 135 13.87 7.36 -4.23
N GLU A 136 12.60 6.98 -4.27
CA GLU A 136 11.91 6.69 -5.52
C GLU A 136 11.62 7.95 -6.33
N LEU A 137 11.02 8.98 -5.73
CA LEU A 137 10.64 10.23 -6.41
C LEU A 137 11.85 10.98 -6.97
N GLN A 138 12.98 10.96 -6.27
CA GLN A 138 14.22 11.58 -6.70
C GLN A 138 15.08 10.66 -7.58
N ARG A 139 14.62 9.43 -7.86
CA ARG A 139 15.35 8.41 -8.62
C ARG A 139 16.72 8.12 -8.01
N MET A 140 16.75 7.95 -6.69
CA MET A 140 17.91 7.56 -5.88
C MET A 140 17.75 6.09 -5.42
N PRO A 141 17.92 5.10 -6.31
CA PRO A 141 17.57 3.71 -6.02
C PRO A 141 18.36 3.13 -4.83
N LEU A 142 19.61 3.55 -4.63
CA LEU A 142 20.40 3.10 -3.48
C LEU A 142 19.81 3.55 -2.15
N GLN A 143 19.29 4.76 -2.07
CA GLN A 143 18.60 5.27 -0.87
C GLN A 143 17.28 4.51 -0.66
N ARG A 144 16.45 4.37 -1.70
CA ARG A 144 15.20 3.61 -1.63
C ARG A 144 15.46 2.18 -1.13
N ASP A 145 16.43 1.50 -1.71
CA ASP A 145 16.77 0.12 -1.37
C ASP A 145 17.31 0.00 0.07
N MET A 146 18.18 0.93 0.51
CA MET A 146 18.68 0.99 1.87
C MET A 146 17.56 1.12 2.90
N TYR A 147 16.63 2.06 2.70
CA TYR A 147 15.50 2.23 3.63
C TYR A 147 14.45 1.12 3.52
N SER A 148 14.28 0.49 2.34
CA SER A 148 13.48 -0.71 2.19
C SER A 148 14.03 -1.90 2.99
N LEU A 149 15.35 -2.09 3.00
CA LEU A 149 16.01 -3.09 3.85
C LEU A 149 15.86 -2.73 5.33
N LYS A 150 16.03 -1.44 5.70
CA LYS A 150 15.82 -0.98 7.08
C LYS A 150 14.38 -1.26 7.55
N LYS A 151 13.38 -1.07 6.69
CA LYS A 151 11.98 -1.39 6.98
C LYS A 151 11.78 -2.87 7.33
N ILE A 152 12.45 -3.77 6.60
CA ILE A 152 12.45 -5.22 6.92
C ILE A 152 13.15 -5.48 8.25
N GLN A 153 14.37 -4.96 8.44
CA GLN A 153 15.21 -5.18 9.63
C GLN A 153 14.55 -4.71 10.92
N THR A 154 13.77 -3.63 10.86
CA THR A 154 13.03 -3.08 12.00
C THR A 154 11.67 -3.72 12.24
N GLY A 155 11.33 -4.80 11.52
CA GLY A 155 10.03 -5.48 11.65
C GLY A 155 8.83 -4.64 11.18
N GLN A 156 9.06 -3.61 10.33
CA GLN A 156 8.00 -2.73 9.84
C GLN A 156 7.41 -3.18 8.50
N MET A 157 7.91 -4.28 7.93
CA MET A 157 7.41 -4.87 6.70
C MET A 157 6.63 -6.16 7.03
N SER A 158 5.38 -6.23 6.59
CA SER A 158 4.54 -7.42 6.74
C SER A 158 5.11 -8.59 5.93
N ALA A 159 5.26 -9.73 6.57
CA ALA A 159 5.75 -10.94 5.90
C ALA A 159 4.73 -11.46 4.88
N GLY A 160 3.43 -11.43 5.18
CA GLY A 160 2.37 -11.81 4.25
C GLY A 160 2.35 -10.93 3.00
N MET A 161 2.55 -9.61 3.16
CA MET A 161 2.71 -8.70 2.02
C MET A 161 3.95 -9.01 1.18
N MET A 162 5.05 -9.41 1.83
CA MET A 162 6.27 -9.84 1.13
C MET A 162 6.03 -11.09 0.31
N TYR A 163 5.34 -12.11 0.84
CA TYR A 163 4.99 -13.34 0.09
C TYR A 163 4.04 -13.06 -1.07
N TYR A 164 3.00 -12.25 -0.84
CA TYR A 164 2.10 -11.84 -1.91
C TYR A 164 2.85 -11.18 -3.07
N ASN A 165 3.68 -10.19 -2.76
CA ASN A 165 4.44 -9.45 -3.77
C ASN A 165 5.60 -10.27 -4.38
N TYR A 166 6.14 -11.24 -3.66
CA TYR A 166 7.04 -12.24 -4.25
C TYR A 166 6.31 -12.99 -5.38
N ASN A 167 5.09 -13.46 -5.14
CA ASN A 167 4.29 -14.15 -6.14
C ASN A 167 3.91 -13.23 -7.31
N VAL A 168 3.62 -11.96 -7.04
CA VAL A 168 3.45 -10.98 -8.12
C VAL A 168 4.70 -10.91 -9.00
N LEU A 169 5.87 -10.67 -8.41
CA LEU A 169 7.11 -10.46 -9.15
C LEU A 169 7.59 -11.69 -9.91
N ILE A 170 7.52 -12.89 -9.28
CA ILE A 170 8.05 -14.11 -9.89
C ILE A 170 7.22 -14.59 -11.06
N GLY A 171 5.93 -14.22 -11.12
CA GLY A 171 5.02 -14.54 -12.21
C GLY A 171 5.22 -13.73 -13.49
N LEU A 172 6.09 -12.73 -13.49
CA LEU A 172 6.28 -11.81 -14.61
C LEU A 172 7.35 -12.31 -15.60
N GLU A 173 7.23 -11.90 -16.85
CA GLU A 173 8.29 -12.07 -17.86
C GLU A 173 9.55 -11.27 -17.46
N LYS A 174 10.69 -11.65 -18.04
CA LYS A 174 11.95 -10.92 -17.82
C LYS A 174 11.83 -9.48 -18.34
N ASN A 175 12.46 -8.55 -17.60
CA ASN A 175 12.46 -7.11 -17.90
C ASN A 175 11.05 -6.50 -17.99
N ALA A 176 10.08 -7.04 -17.26
CA ALA A 176 8.72 -6.51 -17.28
C ALA A 176 8.63 -5.10 -16.67
N LEU A 177 7.63 -4.33 -17.12
CA LEU A 177 7.12 -3.14 -16.47
C LEU A 177 5.88 -3.54 -15.66
N LEU A 178 5.94 -3.45 -14.34
CA LEU A 178 4.84 -3.71 -13.44
C LEU A 178 4.23 -2.39 -12.94
N LEU A 179 2.95 -2.20 -13.21
CA LEU A 179 2.17 -1.09 -12.66
C LEU A 179 1.47 -1.53 -11.37
N THR A 180 1.69 -0.79 -10.29
CA THR A 180 1.12 -0.99 -8.95
C THR A 180 0.30 0.22 -8.53
N CYS A 181 -0.61 0.08 -7.54
CA CYS A 181 -1.56 1.14 -7.18
C CYS A 181 -1.60 1.51 -5.69
N GLY A 182 -0.82 0.86 -4.83
CA GLY A 182 -0.88 1.13 -3.40
C GLY A 182 0.45 0.90 -2.69
N ASP A 183 0.47 1.17 -1.40
CA ASP A 183 1.66 0.95 -0.57
C ASP A 183 1.93 -0.54 -0.36
N ASN A 184 0.86 -1.33 -0.23
CA ASN A 184 0.92 -2.77 0.08
C ASN A 184 1.32 -3.64 -1.13
N ASP A 185 1.27 -3.12 -2.33
CA ASP A 185 1.76 -3.79 -3.55
C ASP A 185 3.06 -3.19 -4.10
N THR A 186 3.45 -2.00 -3.62
CA THR A 186 4.64 -1.29 -4.11
C THR A 186 5.84 -1.43 -3.18
N TYR A 187 5.70 -1.06 -1.90
CA TYR A 187 6.83 -1.11 -0.96
C TYR A 187 7.40 -2.53 -0.76
N PRO A 188 6.58 -3.59 -0.61
CA PRO A 188 7.13 -4.94 -0.52
C PRO A 188 7.83 -5.38 -1.80
N ALA A 189 7.35 -4.95 -2.99
CA ALA A 189 8.01 -5.24 -4.26
C ALA A 189 9.40 -4.57 -4.32
N TRP A 190 9.52 -3.29 -3.96
CA TRP A 190 10.82 -2.61 -3.87
C TRP A 190 11.73 -3.24 -2.82
N ALA A 191 11.18 -3.67 -1.68
CA ALA A 191 11.94 -4.35 -0.64
C ALA A 191 12.48 -5.72 -1.09
N LEU A 192 11.72 -6.47 -1.88
CA LEU A 192 12.15 -7.71 -2.52
C LEU A 192 13.27 -7.44 -3.53
N GLN A 193 13.14 -6.36 -4.32
CA GLN A 193 14.19 -5.95 -5.25
C GLN A 193 15.48 -5.53 -4.52
N ALA A 194 15.38 -4.83 -3.39
CA ALA A 194 16.52 -4.51 -2.53
C ALA A 194 17.24 -5.77 -2.02
N LYS A 195 16.48 -6.88 -1.80
CA LYS A 195 17.04 -8.22 -1.49
C LYS A 195 17.57 -8.98 -2.71
N GLY A 196 17.52 -8.41 -3.90
CA GLY A 196 18.03 -9.03 -5.13
C GLY A 196 17.01 -9.80 -5.96
N ILE A 197 15.73 -9.83 -5.55
CA ILE A 197 14.67 -10.57 -6.22
C ILE A 197 14.11 -9.73 -7.36
N ARG A 198 14.16 -10.25 -8.60
CA ARG A 198 13.59 -9.64 -9.82
C ARG A 198 13.96 -8.16 -10.00
N LYS A 199 15.25 -7.84 -9.86
CA LYS A 199 15.79 -6.50 -10.15
C LYS A 199 15.62 -6.06 -11.61
N ASP A 200 15.38 -7.02 -12.48
CA ASP A 200 15.08 -6.80 -13.90
C ASP A 200 13.71 -6.14 -14.13
N VAL A 201 12.77 -6.28 -13.19
CA VAL A 201 11.42 -5.71 -13.29
C VAL A 201 11.42 -4.24 -12.89
N LYS A 202 10.78 -3.39 -13.70
CA LYS A 202 10.52 -1.99 -13.32
C LYS A 202 9.17 -1.91 -12.62
N VAL A 203 9.19 -1.66 -11.31
CA VAL A 203 7.97 -1.47 -10.51
C VAL A 203 7.66 0.02 -10.43
N ILE A 204 6.50 0.40 -10.95
CA ILE A 204 6.04 1.80 -11.03
C ILE A 204 4.67 1.92 -10.37
N ASN A 205 4.59 2.75 -9.32
CA ASN A 205 3.31 3.08 -8.72
C ASN A 205 2.59 4.14 -9.56
N LEU A 206 1.37 3.81 -10.00
CA LEU A 206 0.57 4.67 -10.88
C LEU A 206 0.24 6.03 -10.25
N TYR A 207 -0.02 6.06 -8.93
CA TYR A 207 -0.34 7.31 -8.26
C TYR A 207 0.86 8.26 -8.18
N LEU A 208 2.08 7.74 -8.10
CA LEU A 208 3.29 8.58 -8.14
C LEU A 208 3.49 9.24 -9.52
N LEU A 209 2.98 8.63 -10.60
CA LEU A 209 3.02 9.25 -11.93
C LEU A 209 2.16 10.53 -12.05
N GLN A 210 1.30 10.83 -11.08
CA GLN A 210 0.61 12.13 -10.99
C GLN A 210 1.61 13.27 -10.74
N ILE A 211 2.72 12.99 -10.08
CA ILE A 211 3.77 13.97 -9.79
C ILE A 211 4.58 14.20 -11.06
N LYS A 212 4.46 15.41 -11.65
CA LYS A 212 5.05 15.76 -12.95
C LYS A 212 6.56 15.48 -13.01
N ASP A 213 7.31 15.90 -12.01
CA ASP A 213 8.77 15.70 -11.96
C ASP A 213 9.16 14.23 -11.96
N TYR A 214 8.49 13.40 -11.14
CA TYR A 214 8.70 11.97 -11.12
C TYR A 214 8.33 11.31 -12.44
N ARG A 215 7.17 11.64 -13.01
CA ARG A 215 6.72 11.12 -14.29
C ARG A 215 7.73 11.40 -15.40
N ASN A 216 8.25 12.63 -15.47
CA ASN A 216 9.23 13.01 -16.49
C ASN A 216 10.54 12.21 -16.35
N LYS A 217 11.00 11.97 -15.10
CA LYS A 217 12.16 11.11 -14.83
C LYS A 217 11.91 9.67 -15.30
N ILE A 218 10.76 9.09 -14.96
CA ILE A 218 10.38 7.73 -15.41
C ILE A 218 10.28 7.66 -16.93
N PHE A 219 9.66 8.65 -17.58
CA PHE A 219 9.52 8.67 -19.03
C PHE A 219 10.86 8.78 -19.73
N ALA A 220 11.77 9.61 -19.23
CA ALA A 220 13.13 9.69 -19.76
C ALA A 220 13.86 8.33 -19.64
N GLU A 221 13.73 7.62 -18.52
CA GLU A 221 14.31 6.28 -18.32
C GLU A 221 13.71 5.21 -19.25
N LEU A 222 12.45 5.38 -19.63
CA LEU A 222 11.76 4.48 -20.56
C LEU A 222 11.91 4.88 -22.03
N GLY A 223 12.58 6.01 -22.32
CA GLY A 223 12.71 6.56 -23.67
C GLY A 223 11.38 7.07 -24.23
N LEU A 224 10.45 7.48 -23.36
CA LEU A 224 9.15 8.01 -23.76
C LEU A 224 9.17 9.54 -23.80
N LYS A 225 8.26 10.09 -24.61
CA LYS A 225 8.06 11.55 -24.64
C LYS A 225 7.32 12.01 -23.40
N ASP A 226 7.68 13.19 -22.91
CA ASP A 226 6.92 13.85 -21.86
C ASP A 226 5.46 14.09 -22.28
N VAL A 227 4.57 14.02 -21.31
CA VAL A 227 3.14 14.24 -21.51
C VAL A 227 2.71 15.41 -20.64
N ASP A 228 2.29 16.49 -21.26
CA ASP A 228 1.79 17.65 -20.54
C ASP A 228 0.41 17.34 -19.93
N VAL A 229 0.26 17.64 -18.66
CA VAL A 229 -0.97 17.47 -17.89
C VAL A 229 -1.64 18.83 -17.82
N SER A 230 -2.62 19.05 -18.66
CA SER A 230 -3.60 20.11 -18.45
C SER A 230 -4.65 19.64 -17.42
N ASP A 231 -5.48 20.53 -16.92
CA ASP A 231 -6.49 20.37 -15.84
C ASP A 231 -7.48 19.21 -15.97
N GLU A 232 -7.08 18.09 -16.58
CA GLU A 232 -7.90 16.90 -16.74
C GLU A 232 -7.94 16.08 -15.44
N ALA A 233 -9.08 15.43 -15.18
CA ALA A 233 -9.17 14.43 -14.12
C ALA A 233 -8.11 13.33 -14.32
N TRP A 234 -7.51 12.84 -13.22
CA TRP A 234 -6.44 11.83 -13.30
C TRP A 234 -6.80 10.61 -14.15
N ALA A 235 -8.03 10.09 -14.02
CA ALA A 235 -8.47 8.94 -14.78
C ALA A 235 -8.48 9.21 -16.30
N ASP A 236 -8.95 10.40 -16.71
CA ASP A 236 -8.96 10.81 -18.12
C ASP A 236 -7.55 11.03 -18.66
N PHE A 237 -6.70 11.69 -17.87
CA PHE A 237 -5.29 11.87 -18.20
C PHE A 237 -4.58 10.53 -18.35
N PHE A 238 -4.76 9.61 -17.41
CA PHE A 238 -4.17 8.27 -17.47
C PHE A 238 -4.63 7.53 -18.74
N LYS A 239 -5.93 7.45 -18.96
CA LYS A 239 -6.55 6.74 -20.08
C LYS A 239 -6.13 7.27 -21.44
N HIS A 240 -6.13 8.59 -21.63
CA HIS A 240 -5.99 9.21 -22.94
C HIS A 240 -4.58 9.68 -23.27
N LYS A 241 -3.74 9.95 -22.28
CA LYS A 241 -2.39 10.47 -22.52
C LYS A 241 -1.29 9.57 -21.97
N LEU A 242 -1.36 9.22 -20.69
CA LEU A 242 -0.27 8.49 -20.03
C LEU A 242 -0.18 7.04 -20.48
N PHE A 243 -1.28 6.32 -20.43
CA PHE A 243 -1.30 4.89 -20.72
C PHE A 243 -0.96 4.58 -22.18
N PRO A 244 -1.47 5.31 -23.19
CA PRO A 244 -1.03 5.14 -24.57
C PRO A 244 0.47 5.31 -24.79
N GLN A 245 1.10 6.23 -24.04
CA GLN A 245 2.57 6.41 -24.10
C GLN A 245 3.31 5.20 -23.50
N LEU A 246 2.85 4.71 -22.35
CA LEU A 246 3.41 3.47 -21.75
C LEU A 246 3.27 2.28 -22.69
N LEU A 247 2.11 2.15 -23.37
CA LEU A 247 1.86 1.08 -24.33
C LEU A 247 2.68 1.22 -25.62
N ALA A 248 3.02 2.43 -26.03
CA ALA A 248 3.87 2.67 -27.21
C ALA A 248 5.26 2.02 -27.06
N ASN A 249 5.72 1.79 -25.83
CA ASN A 249 6.99 1.14 -25.52
C ASN A 249 6.89 -0.38 -25.28
N LYS A 250 5.77 -1.00 -25.59
CA LYS A 250 5.47 -2.42 -25.33
C LYS A 250 6.49 -3.42 -25.87
N GLN A 251 7.18 -3.10 -26.95
CA GLN A 251 8.19 -3.96 -27.56
C GLN A 251 9.47 -4.04 -26.73
N GLN A 252 9.74 -3.01 -25.92
CA GLN A 252 10.91 -2.92 -25.07
C GLN A 252 10.67 -3.57 -23.70
N TYR A 253 9.46 -3.41 -23.16
CA TYR A 253 9.08 -3.92 -21.84
C TYR A 253 7.71 -4.64 -21.89
N PRO A 254 7.62 -5.93 -21.53
CA PRO A 254 6.34 -6.57 -21.31
C PRO A 254 5.58 -5.84 -20.18
N ILE A 255 4.34 -5.42 -20.42
CA ILE A 255 3.57 -4.59 -19.48
C ILE A 255 2.62 -5.47 -18.70
N TYR A 256 2.64 -5.29 -17.38
CA TYR A 256 1.78 -5.96 -16.41
C TYR A 256 1.11 -4.96 -15.48
N ILE A 257 -0.15 -5.23 -15.13
CA ILE A 257 -0.93 -4.44 -14.18
C ILE A 257 -1.28 -5.33 -13.00
N ALA A 258 -0.91 -4.92 -11.79
CA ALA A 258 -1.25 -5.65 -10.58
C ALA A 258 -2.77 -5.71 -10.37
N LEU A 259 -3.30 -6.82 -9.83
CA LEU A 259 -4.73 -6.95 -9.56
C LEU A 259 -5.24 -5.90 -8.56
N THR A 260 -4.39 -5.41 -7.69
CA THR A 260 -4.69 -4.29 -6.77
C THR A 260 -5.10 -3.01 -7.49
N CYS A 261 -4.70 -2.82 -8.75
CA CYS A 261 -5.10 -1.67 -9.58
C CYS A 261 -6.54 -1.78 -10.12
N MET A 262 -7.13 -2.97 -10.09
CA MET A 262 -8.44 -3.24 -10.70
C MET A 262 -9.61 -2.69 -9.89
N SER A 263 -9.41 -2.26 -8.65
CA SER A 263 -10.39 -1.51 -7.89
C SER A 263 -10.76 -0.17 -8.55
N ASN A 264 -9.89 0.34 -9.42
CA ASN A 264 -10.13 1.51 -10.24
C ASN A 264 -10.37 1.09 -11.71
N GLN A 265 -11.56 0.54 -12.00
CA GLN A 265 -11.93 0.02 -13.33
C GLN A 265 -11.78 1.05 -14.44
N SER A 266 -12.03 2.34 -14.16
CA SER A 266 -11.91 3.41 -15.15
C SER A 266 -10.52 3.53 -15.77
N LEU A 267 -9.46 3.16 -15.03
CA LEU A 267 -8.08 3.20 -15.51
C LEU A 267 -7.81 2.18 -16.63
N VAL A 268 -8.48 1.05 -16.60
CA VAL A 268 -8.19 -0.09 -17.52
C VAL A 268 -9.31 -0.38 -18.52
N GLU A 269 -10.45 0.30 -18.40
CA GLU A 269 -11.63 0.07 -19.23
C GLU A 269 -11.32 0.09 -20.75
N SER A 270 -10.49 1.05 -21.20
CA SER A 270 -10.16 1.20 -22.62
C SER A 270 -9.28 0.09 -23.20
N ILE A 271 -8.69 -0.75 -22.35
CA ILE A 271 -7.76 -1.82 -22.75
C ILE A 271 -8.18 -3.18 -22.20
N GLN A 272 -9.36 -3.28 -21.58
CA GLN A 272 -9.82 -4.50 -20.91
C GLN A 272 -9.77 -5.72 -21.83
N GLN A 273 -10.06 -5.55 -23.13
CA GLN A 273 -10.01 -6.61 -24.13
C GLN A 273 -8.59 -7.15 -24.38
N ASP A 274 -7.56 -6.35 -24.11
CA ASP A 274 -6.14 -6.69 -24.30
C ASP A 274 -5.48 -7.17 -23.00
N LEU A 275 -6.26 -7.33 -21.91
CA LEU A 275 -5.77 -7.76 -20.60
C LEU A 275 -6.03 -9.24 -20.37
N TYR A 276 -4.96 -9.99 -20.15
CA TYR A 276 -5.00 -11.43 -19.90
C TYR A 276 -4.55 -11.71 -18.46
N LEU A 277 -5.42 -12.31 -17.68
CA LEU A 277 -5.12 -12.70 -16.30
C LEU A 277 -4.09 -13.82 -16.27
N VAL A 278 -2.95 -13.60 -15.61
CA VAL A 278 -1.83 -14.55 -15.57
C VAL A 278 -1.38 -14.93 -14.16
N GLY A 279 -2.18 -14.64 -13.16
CA GLY A 279 -1.90 -14.86 -11.74
C GLY A 279 -2.39 -13.66 -10.93
N LEU A 280 -1.50 -13.00 -10.23
CA LEU A 280 -1.80 -11.78 -9.45
C LEU A 280 -1.67 -10.49 -10.27
N THR A 281 -1.56 -10.64 -11.59
CA THR A 281 -1.44 -9.54 -12.56
C THR A 281 -2.22 -9.83 -13.82
N TYR A 282 -2.54 -8.76 -14.55
CA TYR A 282 -2.92 -8.84 -15.95
C TYR A 282 -1.71 -8.54 -16.83
N ALA A 283 -1.45 -9.40 -17.81
CA ALA A 283 -0.54 -9.11 -18.91
C ALA A 283 -1.26 -8.34 -20.01
N TYR A 284 -0.68 -7.25 -20.50
CA TYR A 284 -1.19 -6.54 -21.67
C TYR A 284 -0.66 -7.18 -22.95
N LYS A 285 -1.55 -7.70 -23.78
CA LYS A 285 -1.23 -8.33 -25.06
C LYS A 285 -2.28 -7.93 -26.11
N LYS A 286 -1.85 -7.46 -27.27
CA LYS A 286 -2.78 -7.13 -28.38
C LYS A 286 -3.19 -8.35 -29.20
N GLU A 287 -2.39 -9.40 -29.15
CA GLU A 287 -2.63 -10.63 -29.90
C GLU A 287 -3.21 -11.69 -28.96
N SER A 288 -3.90 -12.66 -29.56
CA SER A 288 -4.42 -13.82 -28.79
C SER A 288 -3.31 -14.47 -27.99
N PHE A 289 -3.56 -14.71 -26.72
CA PHE A 289 -2.57 -15.16 -25.75
C PHE A 289 -3.14 -16.27 -24.88
N ASP A 290 -2.45 -17.43 -24.83
CA ASP A 290 -2.84 -18.52 -23.93
C ASP A 290 -2.47 -18.18 -22.48
N ASN A 291 -3.34 -17.41 -21.84
CA ASN A 291 -3.15 -17.01 -20.47
C ASN A 291 -3.37 -18.17 -19.47
N ILE A 292 -4.11 -19.21 -19.85
CA ILE A 292 -4.34 -20.38 -18.98
C ILE A 292 -3.04 -21.14 -18.75
N ALA A 293 -2.24 -21.35 -19.80
CA ALA A 293 -0.93 -21.99 -19.65
C ALA A 293 -0.01 -21.21 -18.71
N VAL A 294 0.01 -19.87 -18.82
CA VAL A 294 0.83 -19.02 -17.94
C VAL A 294 0.26 -19.02 -16.51
N LEU A 295 -1.05 -18.95 -16.35
CA LEU A 295 -1.73 -18.99 -15.05
C LEU A 295 -1.41 -20.30 -14.31
N LYS A 296 -1.48 -21.44 -15.02
CA LYS A 296 -1.09 -22.77 -14.48
C LYS A 296 0.37 -22.74 -14.00
N LYS A 297 1.29 -22.34 -14.88
CA LYS A 297 2.72 -22.23 -14.54
C LYS A 297 2.94 -21.39 -13.29
N ASN A 298 2.31 -20.22 -13.21
CA ASN A 298 2.47 -19.31 -12.09
C ASN A 298 1.97 -19.92 -10.79
N ILE A 299 0.72 -20.41 -10.75
CA ILE A 299 0.10 -20.90 -9.51
C ILE A 299 0.66 -22.26 -9.09
N GLU A 300 0.94 -23.17 -10.04
CA GLU A 300 1.36 -24.54 -9.71
C GLU A 300 2.87 -24.69 -9.48
N GLN A 301 3.70 -23.83 -10.11
CA GLN A 301 5.15 -24.05 -10.13
C GLN A 301 5.96 -22.90 -9.54
N LEU A 302 5.49 -21.66 -9.64
CA LEU A 302 6.30 -20.49 -9.27
C LEU A 302 5.86 -19.85 -7.95
N PHE A 303 4.55 -19.84 -7.67
CA PHE A 303 4.04 -19.14 -6.49
C PHE A 303 4.34 -19.92 -5.20
N ALA A 304 4.85 -19.20 -4.22
CA ALA A 304 4.98 -19.69 -2.86
C ALA A 304 3.61 -19.57 -2.16
N LEU A 305 2.79 -20.61 -2.18
CA LEU A 305 1.43 -20.60 -1.62
C LEU A 305 1.34 -21.13 -0.18
N ASP A 306 2.42 -21.70 0.36
CA ASP A 306 2.42 -22.32 1.69
C ASP A 306 2.12 -21.31 2.81
N TYR A 307 2.47 -20.02 2.61
CA TYR A 307 2.18 -18.99 3.60
C TYR A 307 0.68 -18.72 3.79
N LEU A 308 -0.16 -19.09 2.81
CA LEU A 308 -1.62 -18.97 2.91
C LEU A 308 -2.20 -19.94 3.93
N ASP A 309 -1.59 -21.13 4.06
CA ASP A 309 -2.05 -22.23 4.91
C ASP A 309 -1.34 -22.23 6.27
N ARG A 310 -0.03 -22.05 6.25
CA ARG A 310 0.84 -22.18 7.45
C ARG A 310 1.83 -21.02 7.54
N PRO A 311 1.40 -19.86 8.04
CA PRO A 311 2.33 -18.75 8.25
C PRO A 311 3.33 -19.13 9.37
N PHE A 312 4.63 -19.09 9.06
CA PHE A 312 5.74 -19.33 9.99
C PHE A 312 6.26 -18.04 10.62
N TYR A 313 5.42 -17.01 10.72
CA TYR A 313 5.82 -15.68 11.17
C TYR A 313 4.66 -15.02 11.93
N GLU A 314 5.02 -14.06 12.77
CA GLU A 314 4.05 -13.16 13.37
C GLU A 314 3.68 -12.07 12.35
N GLU A 315 2.37 -11.94 12.06
CA GLU A 315 1.89 -10.98 11.08
C GLU A 315 1.48 -9.68 11.74
N ILE A 316 2.08 -8.58 11.28
CA ILE A 316 1.85 -7.22 11.80
C ILE A 316 0.71 -6.48 11.09
N SER A 317 0.13 -7.08 10.05
CA SER A 317 -0.90 -6.46 9.19
C SER A 317 -1.96 -7.46 8.75
N SER A 318 -2.42 -8.32 9.68
CA SER A 318 -3.29 -9.47 9.38
C SER A 318 -4.54 -9.10 8.57
N SER A 319 -5.20 -7.99 8.87
CA SER A 319 -6.39 -7.53 8.14
C SER A 319 -6.07 -7.17 6.69
N TRP A 320 -4.97 -6.44 6.46
CA TRP A 320 -4.55 -6.05 5.12
C TRP A 320 -3.99 -7.23 4.32
N VAL A 321 -3.27 -8.16 4.96
CA VAL A 321 -2.82 -9.41 4.31
C VAL A 321 -4.01 -10.24 3.88
N LYS A 322 -5.03 -10.36 4.72
CA LYS A 322 -6.28 -11.03 4.37
C LYS A 322 -6.95 -10.36 3.18
N GLN A 323 -7.03 -9.04 3.18
CA GLN A 323 -7.63 -8.26 2.10
C GLN A 323 -6.87 -8.43 0.77
N ILE A 324 -5.54 -8.35 0.78
CA ILE A 324 -4.76 -8.48 -0.46
C ILE A 324 -4.78 -9.91 -1.01
N ASN A 325 -4.85 -10.92 -0.13
CA ASN A 325 -4.92 -12.33 -0.53
C ASN A 325 -6.22 -12.69 -1.26
N ARG A 326 -7.28 -11.89 -1.14
CA ARG A 326 -8.51 -12.03 -1.96
C ARG A 326 -8.23 -11.98 -3.46
N ASN A 327 -7.14 -11.32 -3.87
CA ASN A 327 -6.73 -11.28 -5.27
C ASN A 327 -6.38 -12.67 -5.85
N TYR A 328 -6.17 -13.70 -5.04
CA TYR A 328 -6.04 -15.08 -5.52
C TYR A 328 -7.36 -15.70 -5.97
N ILE A 329 -8.51 -15.19 -5.53
CA ILE A 329 -9.82 -15.81 -5.76
C ILE A 329 -10.10 -15.94 -7.26
N VAL A 330 -10.05 -14.84 -8.02
CA VAL A 330 -10.38 -14.84 -9.45
C VAL A 330 -9.43 -15.73 -10.28
N PRO A 331 -8.09 -15.65 -10.12
CA PRO A 331 -7.16 -16.58 -10.77
C PRO A 331 -7.45 -18.06 -10.46
N MET A 332 -7.73 -18.37 -9.19
CA MET A 332 -8.01 -19.74 -8.77
C MET A 332 -9.37 -20.25 -9.26
N ILE A 333 -10.41 -19.41 -9.32
CA ILE A 333 -11.70 -19.77 -9.93
C ILE A 333 -11.50 -20.14 -11.41
N LYS A 334 -10.71 -19.38 -12.16
CA LYS A 334 -10.41 -19.72 -13.56
C LYS A 334 -9.70 -21.06 -13.71
N LEU A 335 -8.76 -21.39 -12.82
CA LEU A 335 -8.12 -22.71 -12.85
C LEU A 335 -9.04 -23.82 -12.38
N TYR A 336 -9.83 -23.59 -11.35
CA TYR A 336 -10.83 -24.56 -10.89
C TYR A 336 -11.79 -24.95 -12.03
N GLN A 337 -12.33 -23.97 -12.74
CA GLN A 337 -13.18 -24.19 -13.91
C GLN A 337 -12.45 -24.99 -14.98
N HIS A 338 -11.22 -24.56 -15.35
CA HIS A 338 -10.41 -25.25 -16.35
C HIS A 338 -10.18 -26.73 -16.01
N TYR A 339 -9.86 -27.05 -14.75
CA TYR A 339 -9.63 -28.44 -14.34
C TYR A 339 -10.92 -29.24 -14.22
N THR A 340 -12.01 -28.62 -13.80
CA THR A 340 -13.32 -29.26 -13.78
C THR A 340 -13.78 -29.63 -15.18
N ASP A 341 -13.66 -28.74 -16.15
CA ASP A 341 -14.01 -28.96 -17.55
C ASP A 341 -13.12 -30.03 -18.21
N ALA A 342 -11.85 -30.10 -17.82
CA ALA A 342 -10.90 -31.11 -18.29
C ALA A 342 -11.04 -32.47 -17.57
N GLY A 343 -11.88 -32.59 -16.53
CA GLY A 343 -12.03 -33.81 -15.73
C GLY A 343 -10.82 -34.11 -14.83
N ASP A 344 -9.93 -33.16 -14.58
CA ASP A 344 -8.79 -33.31 -13.66
C ASP A 344 -9.24 -33.10 -12.22
N LEU A 345 -9.80 -34.16 -11.62
CA LEU A 345 -10.37 -34.13 -10.29
C LEU A 345 -9.34 -33.82 -9.19
N GLN A 346 -8.10 -34.27 -9.38
CA GLN A 346 -7.04 -34.04 -8.39
C GLN A 346 -6.68 -32.54 -8.31
N LYS A 347 -6.46 -31.90 -9.47
CA LYS A 347 -6.11 -30.48 -9.52
C LYS A 347 -7.29 -29.59 -9.17
N SER A 348 -8.51 -29.93 -9.58
CA SER A 348 -9.70 -29.18 -9.19
C SER A 348 -9.91 -29.22 -7.68
N ALA A 349 -9.72 -30.36 -7.02
CA ALA A 349 -9.81 -30.49 -5.56
C ALA A 349 -8.75 -29.65 -4.85
N TRP A 350 -7.50 -29.68 -5.32
CA TRP A 350 -6.41 -28.86 -4.77
C TRP A 350 -6.71 -27.36 -4.85
N ILE A 351 -7.18 -26.87 -6.01
CA ILE A 351 -7.55 -25.45 -6.18
C ILE A 351 -8.76 -25.11 -5.29
N LYS A 352 -9.75 -26.01 -5.18
CA LYS A 352 -10.91 -25.84 -4.31
C LYS A 352 -10.49 -25.60 -2.85
N GLU A 353 -9.54 -26.38 -2.33
CA GLU A 353 -8.99 -26.18 -0.98
C GLU A 353 -8.35 -24.79 -0.82
N LYS A 354 -7.55 -24.35 -1.80
CA LYS A 354 -6.94 -23.02 -1.77
C LYS A 354 -7.97 -21.88 -1.85
N LEU A 355 -9.03 -22.04 -2.67
CA LEU A 355 -10.13 -21.08 -2.75
C LEU A 355 -10.85 -20.91 -1.40
N ILE A 356 -11.17 -22.03 -0.73
CA ILE A 356 -11.79 -22.01 0.61
C ILE A 356 -10.86 -21.29 1.60
N LEU A 357 -9.56 -21.56 1.53
CA LEU A 357 -8.58 -20.97 2.43
C LEU A 357 -8.48 -19.44 2.27
N VAL A 358 -8.34 -18.94 1.03
CA VAL A 358 -8.16 -17.48 0.79
C VAL A 358 -9.45 -16.68 0.98
N SER A 359 -10.63 -17.31 0.83
CA SER A 359 -11.91 -16.65 1.05
C SER A 359 -12.37 -16.65 2.51
N LYS A 360 -11.85 -17.56 3.33
CA LYS A 360 -12.30 -17.76 4.71
C LYS A 360 -12.31 -16.50 5.55
N GLY A 361 -13.50 -16.17 6.08
CA GLY A 361 -13.74 -14.97 6.90
C GLY A 361 -13.56 -13.65 6.14
N THR A 362 -13.60 -13.65 4.81
CA THR A 362 -13.72 -12.45 3.97
C THR A 362 -15.18 -12.26 3.53
N GLU A 363 -15.50 -11.13 2.92
CA GLU A 363 -16.82 -10.89 2.33
C GLU A 363 -17.12 -11.80 1.14
N ASP A 364 -16.09 -12.45 0.53
CA ASP A 364 -16.24 -13.36 -0.59
C ASP A 364 -16.55 -14.80 -0.16
N GLU A 365 -16.44 -15.16 1.13
CA GLU A 365 -16.52 -16.56 1.60
C GLU A 365 -17.81 -17.24 1.15
N GLU A 366 -18.96 -16.62 1.41
CA GLU A 366 -20.27 -17.18 1.05
C GLU A 366 -20.40 -17.38 -0.48
N THR A 367 -19.94 -16.40 -1.25
CA THR A 367 -19.98 -16.44 -2.73
C THR A 367 -19.10 -17.58 -3.27
N VAL A 368 -17.88 -17.72 -2.74
CA VAL A 368 -16.95 -18.78 -3.13
C VAL A 368 -17.51 -20.16 -2.76
N LEU A 369 -18.00 -20.34 -1.53
CA LEU A 369 -18.59 -21.61 -1.11
C LEU A 369 -19.80 -22.01 -1.97
N LYS A 370 -20.66 -21.05 -2.32
CA LYS A 370 -21.80 -21.28 -3.19
C LYS A 370 -21.41 -21.65 -4.62
N TYR A 371 -20.30 -21.07 -5.13
CA TYR A 371 -19.76 -21.41 -6.44
C TYR A 371 -19.14 -22.83 -6.49
N LEU A 372 -18.57 -23.30 -5.39
CA LEU A 372 -17.88 -24.58 -5.29
C LEU A 372 -18.80 -25.79 -5.00
N ASN A 373 -20.06 -25.57 -4.66
CA ASN A 373 -21.10 -26.58 -4.42
C ASN A 373 -21.96 -26.80 -5.67
#